data_257ea65af98241c2eea6b7633a07b1ca
#
_entry.id   257ea65af98241c2eea6b7633a07b1ca
#
_cell.length_a   1.000
_cell.length_b   1.000
_cell.length_c   1.000
_cell.angle_alpha   90.00
_cell.angle_beta   90.00
_cell.angle_gamma   90.00
#
_symmetry.space_group_name_H-M   'P 1'
#
loop_
_entity.id
_entity.type
_entity.pdbx_description
1 polymer ?
#
loop_
_entity_poly.entity_id
_entity_poly.type
_entity_poly.pdbx_seq_one_letter_code
_entity_poly.pdbx_strand_id
1 'polypeptide(L)'
;INNVGIAGPTATLENISTDDWENTMRVNVFSHYYFTRLAIPMLKKNKGGSIINISSGAGIMGFPLRSPYAASKWAIVGMTKTLSMELGKFKIRVNALCPGTIKGDRMIRVAKDKAKLLKISKKSIEKEFISMASMNCWIYESDIGKMCGFLISDDCLLYTSPSPRDSMT
;
A
#
# COMPACT_ATOMS: atom_id res chain seq x y z
N ILE A 1 -11.64 5.38 0.54
CA ILE A 1 -10.36 4.77 0.94
C ILE A 1 -10.37 3.31 0.54
N ASN A 2 -9.42 2.88 -0.29
CA ASN A 2 -9.20 1.50 -0.71
C ASN A 2 -8.11 0.87 0.19
N ASN A 3 -8.52 0.00 1.10
CA ASN A 3 -7.62 -0.63 2.10
C ASN A 3 -7.59 -2.17 2.03
N VAL A 4 -8.45 -2.78 1.21
CA VAL A 4 -8.51 -4.24 1.10
C VAL A 4 -7.18 -4.80 0.62
N GLY A 5 -6.70 -5.86 1.29
CA GLY A 5 -5.47 -6.53 0.88
C GLY A 5 -5.05 -7.66 1.81
N ILE A 6 -4.36 -8.61 1.24
CA ILE A 6 -3.76 -9.76 1.94
C ILE A 6 -2.24 -9.70 1.85
N ALA A 7 -1.60 -10.39 2.77
CA ALA A 7 -0.14 -10.49 2.79
C ALA A 7 0.42 -11.34 1.63
N GLY A 8 -0.34 -12.32 1.16
CA GLY A 8 0.17 -13.34 0.26
C GLY A 8 1.21 -14.27 0.93
N PRO A 9 1.80 -15.19 0.17
CA PRO A 9 2.78 -16.15 0.67
C PRO A 9 4.12 -15.48 1.04
N THR A 10 4.91 -16.17 1.87
CA THR A 10 6.30 -15.83 2.19
C THR A 10 7.19 -16.97 1.69
N ALA A 11 7.78 -16.82 0.50
CA ALA A 11 8.64 -17.80 -0.15
C ALA A 11 9.53 -17.13 -1.21
N THR A 12 10.52 -17.84 -1.72
CA THR A 12 11.23 -17.48 -2.96
C THR A 12 10.29 -17.66 -4.15
N LEU A 13 10.50 -16.92 -5.23
CA LEU A 13 9.57 -16.82 -6.35
C LEU A 13 9.23 -18.20 -6.96
N GLU A 14 10.22 -19.07 -7.13
CA GLU A 14 10.06 -20.41 -7.69
C GLU A 14 9.22 -21.36 -6.82
N ASN A 15 9.02 -21.01 -5.53
CA ASN A 15 8.22 -21.77 -4.57
C ASN A 15 6.85 -21.15 -4.30
N ILE A 16 6.44 -20.16 -5.09
CA ILE A 16 5.12 -19.53 -5.02
C ILE A 16 4.23 -20.14 -6.09
N SER A 17 3.08 -20.70 -5.68
CA SER A 17 2.12 -21.25 -6.63
C SER A 17 1.49 -20.14 -7.48
N THR A 18 1.07 -20.49 -8.70
CA THR A 18 0.31 -19.56 -9.56
C THR A 18 -0.96 -19.09 -8.88
N ASP A 19 -1.66 -19.98 -8.19
CA ASP A 19 -2.89 -19.64 -7.47
C ASP A 19 -2.65 -18.60 -6.37
N ASP A 20 -1.58 -18.73 -5.59
CA ASP A 20 -1.22 -17.76 -4.55
C ASP A 20 -0.85 -16.41 -5.14
N TRP A 21 -0.12 -16.43 -6.27
CA TRP A 21 0.22 -15.22 -7.02
C TRP A 21 -1.04 -14.52 -7.49
N GLU A 22 -1.89 -15.22 -8.22
CA GLU A 22 -3.13 -14.67 -8.77
C GLU A 22 -4.10 -14.20 -7.69
N ASN A 23 -4.27 -14.99 -6.62
CA ASN A 23 -5.11 -14.59 -5.49
C ASN A 23 -4.60 -13.31 -4.83
N THR A 24 -3.27 -13.17 -4.66
CA THR A 24 -2.68 -11.95 -4.10
C THR A 24 -2.96 -10.74 -5.01
N MET A 25 -2.80 -10.89 -6.32
CA MET A 25 -3.10 -9.83 -7.29
C MET A 25 -4.59 -9.50 -7.31
N ARG A 26 -5.44 -10.50 -7.31
CA ARG A 26 -6.90 -10.35 -7.34
C ARG A 26 -7.40 -9.58 -6.12
N VAL A 27 -6.96 -9.95 -4.92
CA VAL A 27 -7.39 -9.28 -3.69
C VAL A 27 -6.77 -7.89 -3.57
N ASN A 28 -5.47 -7.73 -3.85
CA ASN A 28 -4.77 -6.47 -3.59
C ASN A 28 -4.96 -5.41 -4.68
N VAL A 29 -5.09 -5.82 -5.95
CA VAL A 29 -5.15 -4.88 -7.09
C VAL A 29 -6.57 -4.75 -7.62
N PHE A 30 -7.23 -5.87 -7.93
CA PHE A 30 -8.54 -5.83 -8.59
C PHE A 30 -9.62 -5.25 -7.67
N SER A 31 -9.53 -5.45 -6.34
CA SER A 31 -10.45 -4.80 -5.41
C SER A 31 -10.37 -3.27 -5.52
N HIS A 32 -9.15 -2.70 -5.54
CA HIS A 32 -8.96 -1.26 -5.70
C HIS A 32 -9.51 -0.76 -7.04
N TYR A 33 -9.27 -1.50 -8.12
CA TYR A 33 -9.80 -1.18 -9.45
C TYR A 33 -11.32 -1.17 -9.45
N TYR A 34 -11.98 -2.23 -8.95
CA TYR A 34 -13.44 -2.34 -8.99
C TYR A 34 -14.14 -1.20 -8.24
N PHE A 35 -13.71 -0.93 -7.01
CA PHE A 35 -14.31 0.14 -6.21
C PHE A 35 -14.01 1.53 -6.79
N THR A 36 -12.79 1.77 -7.25
CA THR A 36 -12.40 3.05 -7.83
C THR A 36 -13.19 3.32 -9.12
N ARG A 37 -13.31 2.32 -10.00
CA ARG A 37 -14.10 2.42 -11.24
C ARG A 37 -15.55 2.86 -10.97
N LEU A 38 -16.17 2.32 -9.93
CA LEU A 38 -17.55 2.66 -9.56
C LEU A 38 -17.64 4.02 -8.86
N ALA A 39 -16.63 4.43 -8.11
CA ALA A 39 -16.63 5.70 -7.38
C ALA A 39 -16.39 6.92 -8.29
N ILE A 40 -15.58 6.79 -9.34
CA ILE A 40 -15.21 7.91 -10.22
C ILE A 40 -16.41 8.68 -10.79
N PRO A 41 -17.44 8.04 -11.37
CA PRO A 41 -18.60 8.77 -11.89
C PRO A 41 -19.32 9.57 -10.80
N MET A 42 -19.41 9.04 -9.59
CA MET A 42 -20.04 9.70 -8.45
C MET A 42 -19.25 10.94 -8.02
N LEU A 43 -17.91 10.80 -7.92
CA LEU A 43 -17.02 11.91 -7.55
C LEU A 43 -17.05 13.02 -8.62
N LYS A 44 -17.09 12.67 -9.89
CA LYS A 44 -17.26 13.64 -10.98
C LYS A 44 -18.58 14.40 -10.88
N LYS A 45 -19.69 13.70 -10.59
CA LYS A 45 -21.00 14.31 -10.36
C LYS A 45 -20.99 15.28 -9.18
N ASN A 46 -20.24 14.94 -8.11
CA ASN A 46 -20.06 15.79 -6.93
C ASN A 46 -19.05 16.94 -7.15
N LYS A 47 -18.48 17.08 -8.37
CA LYS A 47 -17.52 18.12 -8.74
C LYS A 47 -16.22 18.11 -7.91
N GLY A 48 -15.82 16.97 -7.41
CA GLY A 48 -14.57 16.79 -6.68
C GLY A 48 -14.59 15.64 -5.67
N GLY A 49 -13.47 15.42 -5.01
CA GLY A 49 -13.33 14.43 -3.96
C GLY A 49 -11.90 13.96 -3.75
N SER A 50 -11.73 12.94 -2.92
CA SER A 50 -10.42 12.35 -2.61
C SER A 50 -10.48 10.83 -2.63
N ILE A 51 -9.53 10.20 -3.31
CA ILE A 51 -9.32 8.75 -3.32
C ILE A 51 -7.98 8.47 -2.64
N ILE A 52 -7.98 7.58 -1.66
CA ILE A 52 -6.75 7.10 -1.01
C ILE A 52 -6.62 5.60 -1.25
N ASN A 53 -5.50 5.21 -1.80
CA ASN A 53 -5.13 3.81 -1.99
C ASN A 53 -4.08 3.42 -0.97
N ILE A 54 -4.35 2.42 -0.13
CA ILE A 54 -3.38 1.93 0.84
C ILE A 54 -2.45 0.93 0.16
N SER A 55 -1.26 1.41 -0.15
CA SER A 55 -0.16 0.59 -0.65
C SER A 55 0.69 0.03 0.52
N SER A 56 2.00 0.14 0.46
CA SER A 56 2.96 -0.32 1.47
C SER A 56 4.33 0.25 1.13
N GLY A 57 5.27 0.26 2.07
CA GLY A 57 6.70 0.41 1.78
C GLY A 57 7.19 -0.58 0.71
N ALA A 58 6.62 -1.79 0.67
CA ALA A 58 6.87 -2.77 -0.40
C ALA A 58 6.36 -2.35 -1.79
N GLY A 59 5.61 -1.26 -1.91
CA GLY A 59 5.17 -0.67 -3.18
C GLY A 59 6.13 0.41 -3.72
N ILE A 60 7.19 0.71 -3.00
CA ILE A 60 8.21 1.71 -3.38
C ILE A 60 9.65 1.21 -3.21
N MET A 61 9.82 0.01 -2.66
CA MET A 61 11.11 -0.65 -2.50
C MET A 61 10.98 -2.16 -2.71
N GLY A 62 12.11 -2.85 -2.95
CA GLY A 62 12.16 -4.32 -3.01
C GLY A 62 11.81 -4.94 -1.66
N PHE A 63 11.08 -6.07 -1.68
CA PHE A 63 10.69 -6.77 -0.46
C PHE A 63 10.92 -8.28 -0.64
N PRO A 64 12.10 -8.79 -0.28
CA PRO A 64 12.48 -10.19 -0.49
C PRO A 64 11.48 -11.19 0.11
N LEU A 65 11.30 -12.33 -0.55
CA LEU A 65 10.40 -13.42 -0.17
C LEU A 65 8.89 -13.06 -0.26
N ARG A 66 8.56 -11.93 -0.83
CA ARG A 66 7.20 -11.39 -0.88
C ARG A 66 6.84 -10.83 -2.26
N SER A 67 7.35 -11.45 -3.32
CA SER A 67 7.23 -10.94 -4.69
C SER A 67 5.79 -10.64 -5.14
N PRO A 68 4.75 -11.49 -4.93
CA PRO A 68 3.39 -11.14 -5.34
C PRO A 68 2.82 -9.97 -4.55
N TYR A 69 3.13 -9.89 -3.24
CA TYR A 69 2.74 -8.75 -2.43
C TYR A 69 3.38 -7.46 -2.90
N ALA A 70 4.71 -7.46 -3.09
CA ALA A 70 5.43 -6.28 -3.58
C ALA A 70 4.90 -5.85 -4.95
N ALA A 71 4.80 -6.76 -5.92
CA ALA A 71 4.25 -6.48 -7.24
C ALA A 71 2.84 -5.85 -7.17
N SER A 72 1.96 -6.40 -6.32
CA SER A 72 0.62 -5.86 -6.13
C SER A 72 0.63 -4.43 -5.57
N LYS A 73 1.55 -4.14 -4.64
CA LYS A 73 1.65 -2.81 -4.00
C LYS A 73 2.30 -1.78 -4.92
N TRP A 74 3.25 -2.17 -5.78
CA TRP A 74 3.75 -1.34 -6.87
C TRP A 74 2.66 -1.02 -7.90
N ALA A 75 1.82 -2.00 -8.26
CA ALA A 75 0.69 -1.78 -9.16
C ALA A 75 -0.29 -0.71 -8.62
N ILE A 76 -0.55 -0.71 -7.30
CA ILE A 76 -1.38 0.30 -6.64
C ILE A 76 -0.77 1.70 -6.74
N VAL A 77 0.55 1.83 -6.58
CA VAL A 77 1.24 3.13 -6.73
C VAL A 77 1.16 3.61 -8.18
N GLY A 78 1.42 2.73 -9.15
CA GLY A 78 1.30 3.07 -10.58
C GLY A 78 -0.11 3.50 -10.96
N MET A 79 -1.13 2.74 -10.54
CA MET A 79 -2.53 3.09 -10.75
C MET A 79 -2.89 4.44 -10.11
N THR A 80 -2.40 4.71 -8.90
CA THR A 80 -2.63 5.99 -8.20
C THR A 80 -2.07 7.17 -8.98
N LYS A 81 -0.81 7.08 -9.43
CA LYS A 81 -0.15 8.14 -10.22
C LYS A 81 -0.92 8.41 -11.52
N THR A 82 -1.33 7.37 -12.23
CA THR A 82 -2.12 7.51 -13.47
C THR A 82 -3.46 8.20 -13.21
N LEU A 83 -4.22 7.71 -12.23
CA LEU A 83 -5.53 8.26 -11.90
C LEU A 83 -5.46 9.70 -11.40
N SER A 84 -4.40 10.10 -10.69
CA SER A 84 -4.25 11.47 -10.23
C SER A 84 -4.14 12.45 -11.41
N MET A 85 -3.44 12.06 -12.47
CA MET A 85 -3.31 12.86 -13.70
C MET A 85 -4.64 12.89 -14.49
N GLU A 86 -5.33 11.77 -14.59
CA GLU A 86 -6.60 11.67 -15.32
C GLU A 86 -7.75 12.46 -14.64
N LEU A 87 -7.76 12.46 -13.29
CA LEU A 87 -8.89 12.95 -12.50
C LEU A 87 -8.68 14.36 -11.94
N GLY A 88 -7.48 14.90 -11.99
CA GLY A 88 -7.16 16.23 -11.47
C GLY A 88 -8.03 17.36 -12.06
N LYS A 89 -8.32 17.31 -13.37
CA LYS A 89 -9.22 18.27 -14.05
C LYS A 89 -10.66 18.25 -13.50
N PHE A 90 -11.06 17.21 -12.79
CA PHE A 90 -12.36 17.09 -12.13
C PHE A 90 -12.29 17.44 -10.64
N LYS A 91 -11.17 18.00 -10.16
CA LYS A 91 -10.90 18.29 -8.75
C LYS A 91 -10.97 17.06 -7.84
N ILE A 92 -10.62 15.88 -8.38
CA ILE A 92 -10.52 14.63 -7.65
C ILE A 92 -9.03 14.37 -7.38
N ARG A 93 -8.65 14.38 -6.11
CA ARG A 93 -7.30 14.05 -5.65
C ARG A 93 -7.15 12.54 -5.52
N VAL A 94 -6.02 11.99 -5.92
CA VAL A 94 -5.75 10.54 -5.78
C VAL A 94 -4.36 10.38 -5.17
N ASN A 95 -4.28 9.74 -4.00
CA ASN A 95 -3.04 9.56 -3.25
C ASN A 95 -2.82 8.09 -2.88
N ALA A 96 -1.56 7.64 -2.91
CA ALA A 96 -1.15 6.36 -2.33
C ALA A 96 -0.50 6.60 -0.98
N LEU A 97 -0.98 5.94 0.05
CA LEU A 97 -0.31 5.87 1.34
C LEU A 97 0.51 4.58 1.39
N CYS A 98 1.82 4.72 1.63
CA CYS A 98 2.78 3.62 1.62
C CYS A 98 3.36 3.39 3.03
N PRO A 99 2.58 2.81 3.96
CA PRO A 99 3.05 2.59 5.32
C PRO A 99 4.26 1.65 5.37
N GLY A 100 5.14 1.92 6.32
CA GLY A 100 6.14 0.96 6.76
C GLY A 100 5.52 -0.18 7.58
N THR A 101 6.25 -0.68 8.57
CA THR A 101 5.81 -1.82 9.37
C THR A 101 4.81 -1.40 10.43
N ILE A 102 3.54 -1.78 10.23
CA ILE A 102 2.45 -1.54 11.18
C ILE A 102 2.41 -2.68 12.20
N LYS A 103 2.40 -2.37 13.50
CA LYS A 103 2.23 -3.34 14.58
C LYS A 103 0.82 -3.94 14.52
N GLY A 104 0.72 -5.26 14.43
CA GLY A 104 -0.56 -5.97 14.40
C GLY A 104 -0.40 -7.45 14.03
N ASP A 105 -1.48 -8.21 14.08
CA ASP A 105 -1.51 -9.67 13.88
C ASP A 105 -0.96 -10.10 12.51
N ARG A 106 -1.21 -9.31 11.47
CA ARG A 106 -0.66 -9.58 10.13
C ARG A 106 0.86 -9.61 10.16
N MET A 107 1.48 -8.60 10.80
CA MET A 107 2.93 -8.52 10.86
C MET A 107 3.53 -9.60 11.75
N ILE A 108 2.83 -9.99 12.82
CA ILE A 108 3.22 -11.13 13.67
C ILE A 108 3.29 -12.41 12.86
N ARG A 109 2.28 -12.68 12.00
CA ARG A 109 2.29 -13.85 11.10
C ARG A 109 3.43 -13.79 10.10
N VAL A 110 3.60 -12.67 9.40
CA VAL A 110 4.68 -12.49 8.43
C VAL A 110 6.06 -12.67 9.06
N ALA A 111 6.28 -12.13 10.26
CA ALA A 111 7.53 -12.31 10.99
C ALA A 111 7.78 -13.77 11.37
N LYS A 112 6.72 -14.50 11.78
CA LYS A 112 6.80 -15.92 12.10
C LYS A 112 7.17 -16.77 10.88
N ASP A 113 6.52 -16.52 9.74
CA ASP A 113 6.76 -17.28 8.51
C ASP A 113 8.18 -17.00 7.96
N LYS A 114 8.61 -15.76 7.96
CA LYS A 114 9.98 -15.37 7.56
C LYS A 114 11.03 -15.97 8.50
N ALA A 115 10.80 -15.93 9.80
CA ALA A 115 11.70 -16.51 10.79
C ALA A 115 11.88 -18.03 10.59
N LYS A 116 10.76 -18.74 10.33
CA LYS A 116 10.77 -20.18 10.02
C LYS A 116 11.58 -20.48 8.76
N LEU A 117 11.34 -19.72 7.68
CA LEU A 117 12.00 -19.91 6.40
C LEU A 117 13.52 -19.66 6.48
N LEU A 118 13.92 -18.61 7.19
CA LEU A 118 15.32 -18.23 7.34
C LEU A 118 16.04 -18.94 8.50
N LYS A 119 15.33 -19.76 9.29
CA LYS A 119 15.86 -20.46 10.48
C LYS A 119 16.49 -19.52 11.52
N ILE A 120 15.91 -18.35 11.72
CA ILE A 120 16.34 -17.36 12.71
C ILE A 120 15.22 -17.01 13.69
N SER A 121 15.52 -16.29 14.76
CA SER A 121 14.52 -15.95 15.76
C SER A 121 13.50 -14.94 15.24
N LYS A 122 12.23 -15.08 15.66
CA LYS A 122 11.19 -14.08 15.38
C LYS A 122 11.59 -12.68 15.86
N LYS A 123 12.27 -12.58 17.01
CA LYS A 123 12.75 -11.33 17.58
C LYS A 123 13.75 -10.61 16.66
N SER A 124 14.60 -11.38 15.95
CA SER A 124 15.53 -10.82 14.96
C SER A 124 14.79 -10.21 13.78
N ILE A 125 13.73 -10.89 13.29
CA ILE A 125 12.88 -10.34 12.21
C ILE A 125 12.13 -9.10 12.66
N GLU A 126 11.57 -9.09 13.86
CA GLU A 126 10.89 -7.91 14.41
C GLU A 126 11.85 -6.72 14.55
N LYS A 127 13.08 -6.96 14.99
CA LYS A 127 14.12 -5.92 15.06
C LYS A 127 14.46 -5.39 13.65
N GLU A 128 14.61 -6.27 12.67
CA GLU A 128 14.82 -5.89 11.27
C GLU A 128 13.67 -4.98 10.77
N PHE A 129 12.42 -5.37 11.02
CA PHE A 129 11.26 -4.59 10.59
C PHE A 129 11.18 -3.21 11.24
N ILE A 130 11.51 -3.10 12.52
CA ILE A 130 11.54 -1.82 13.24
C ILE A 130 12.65 -0.92 12.71
N SER A 131 13.84 -1.49 12.43
CA SER A 131 14.98 -0.73 11.93
C SER A 131 14.80 -0.18 10.51
N MET A 132 13.80 -0.64 9.75
CA MET A 132 13.44 -0.04 8.47
C MET A 132 12.85 1.37 8.61
N ALA A 133 12.35 1.73 9.78
CA ALA A 133 11.90 3.08 10.10
C ALA A 133 13.07 3.86 10.75
N SER A 134 13.39 5.04 10.24
CA SER A 134 14.49 5.89 10.77
C SER A 134 14.36 6.17 12.28
N MET A 135 13.14 6.25 12.79
CA MET A 135 12.87 6.46 14.22
C MET A 135 12.96 5.18 15.04
N ASN A 136 13.24 4.02 14.42
CA ASN A 136 13.29 2.71 15.08
C ASN A 136 12.06 2.41 15.96
N CYS A 137 10.88 2.73 15.49
CA CYS A 137 9.62 2.53 16.20
C CYS A 137 8.58 1.82 15.34
N TRP A 138 7.58 1.24 16.00
CA TRP A 138 6.40 0.71 15.34
C TRP A 138 5.50 1.84 14.86
N ILE A 139 4.88 1.65 13.70
CA ILE A 139 3.72 2.42 13.25
C ILE A 139 2.46 1.72 13.77
N TYR A 140 1.46 2.47 14.18
CA TYR A 140 0.18 1.95 14.65
C TYR A 140 -0.93 2.25 13.64
N GLU A 141 -2.01 1.47 13.70
CA GLU A 141 -3.17 1.67 12.82
C GLU A 141 -3.78 3.07 12.97
N SER A 142 -3.74 3.63 14.19
CA SER A 142 -4.18 5.01 14.46
C SER A 142 -3.38 6.07 13.69
N ASP A 143 -2.08 5.83 13.44
CA ASP A 143 -1.24 6.79 12.71
C ASP A 143 -1.64 6.80 11.24
N ILE A 144 -1.97 5.63 10.69
CA ILE A 144 -2.50 5.51 9.32
C ILE A 144 -3.87 6.19 9.21
N GLY A 145 -4.74 5.98 10.20
CA GLY A 145 -6.06 6.63 10.26
C GLY A 145 -5.96 8.15 10.26
N LYS A 146 -5.08 8.73 11.08
CA LYS A 146 -4.82 10.19 11.13
C LYS A 146 -4.33 10.72 9.80
N MET A 147 -3.37 10.04 9.15
CA MET A 147 -2.87 10.44 7.84
C MET A 147 -3.96 10.36 6.76
N CYS A 148 -4.79 9.33 6.78
CA CYS A 148 -5.95 9.26 5.89
C CYS A 148 -6.91 10.42 6.14
N GLY A 149 -7.20 10.74 7.39
CA GLY A 149 -8.04 11.89 7.77
C GLY A 149 -7.51 13.21 7.20
N PHE A 150 -6.21 13.46 7.33
CA PHE A 150 -5.56 14.63 6.72
C PHE A 150 -5.68 14.62 5.18
N LEU A 151 -5.37 13.50 4.53
CA LEU A 151 -5.39 13.41 3.06
C LEU A 151 -6.80 13.57 2.45
N ILE A 152 -7.87 13.30 3.17
CA ILE A 152 -9.24 13.51 2.68
C ILE A 152 -9.79 14.89 3.02
N SER A 153 -9.19 15.62 3.97
CA SER A 153 -9.65 16.92 4.40
C SER A 153 -9.32 18.04 3.40
N ASP A 154 -9.94 19.19 3.58
CA ASP A 154 -9.65 20.38 2.80
C ASP A 154 -8.29 21.01 3.15
N ASP A 155 -7.72 20.70 4.32
CA ASP A 155 -6.35 21.09 4.68
C ASP A 155 -5.30 20.51 3.73
N CYS A 156 -5.64 19.46 3.01
CA CYS A 156 -4.78 18.78 2.04
C CYS A 156 -5.17 19.09 0.59
N LEU A 157 -5.75 20.24 0.31
CA LEU A 157 -6.41 20.55 -0.96
C LEU A 157 -5.51 20.42 -2.19
N LEU A 158 -4.24 20.81 -2.10
CA LEU A 158 -3.32 20.81 -3.24
C LEU A 158 -2.42 19.55 -3.33
N TYR A 159 -2.50 18.64 -2.37
CA TYR A 159 -1.69 17.43 -2.42
C TYR A 159 -2.40 16.32 -3.18
N THR A 160 -1.85 15.98 -4.33
CA THR A 160 -2.25 14.82 -5.14
C THR A 160 -1.01 14.24 -5.83
N SER A 161 -0.95 12.94 -6.01
CA SER A 161 0.14 12.26 -6.73
C SER A 161 -0.09 12.37 -8.25
N PRO A 162 0.94 12.53 -9.11
CA PRO A 162 2.30 12.88 -8.71
C PRO A 162 2.39 14.34 -8.29
N SER A 163 3.09 14.58 -7.18
CA SER A 163 3.54 15.93 -6.83
C SER A 163 4.68 16.35 -7.77
N PRO A 164 4.90 17.66 -8.03
CA PRO A 164 6.09 18.10 -8.75
C PRO A 164 7.42 17.61 -8.15
N ARG A 165 7.43 17.23 -6.87
CA ARG A 165 8.59 16.62 -6.20
C ARG A 165 8.76 15.13 -6.50
N ASP A 166 7.71 14.43 -6.93
CA ASP A 166 7.76 12.99 -7.28
C ASP A 166 8.43 12.76 -8.64
N SER A 167 8.62 13.80 -9.44
CA SER A 167 9.29 13.76 -10.75
C SER A 167 10.80 14.04 -10.67
N MET A 168 11.34 14.26 -9.47
CA MET A 168 12.75 14.59 -9.25
C MET A 168 13.58 13.44 -8.68
N THR A 169 13.09 12.18 -8.76
CA THR A 169 13.83 10.96 -8.38
C THR A 169 14.09 10.06 -9.56
#